data_f550cff54cb4a760ab116658a0950d5f
#
_entry.id   f550cff54cb4a760ab116658a0950d5f
#
_cell.length_a   1.000
_cell.length_b   1.000
_cell.length_c   1.000
_cell.angle_alpha   90.00
_cell.angle_beta   90.00
_cell.angle_gamma   90.00
#
_symmetry.space_group_name_H-M   'P 1'
#
loop_
_entity.id
_entity.type
_entity.pdbx_description
1 polymer ?
#
loop_
_entity_poly.entity_id
_entity_poly.type
_entity_poly.pdbx_seq_one_letter_code
_entity_poly.pdbx_strand_id
1 'polypeptide(L)'
;AMPARPFAPGIERLAQVHNKHAFIRLADRLGLAVPETTLLQSCADLEAVRGQSRELVFKPAWSRFASHVLLRPSPDFLDAISPSPSAPWVAQRFVAGEEISAYAVARDGKLKALALYRSIHRADKGAGICFEPVEDAATRRLVERIVAGTGWNGQISFDLMREADGKVLPLECNPRAVSGLHFFRDPARFVDAVLGDGPEVAPDVTAPQMVRLAMWIYGLPAALRAGDLGRFRMAMREAQEVLDWPGDPAPVKAQ
;
A
#
# COMPACT_ATOMS: atom_id res chain seq x y z
N ALA A 1 -26.97 -16.32 -21.23
CA ALA A 1 -25.73 -15.64 -20.82
C ALA A 1 -25.49 -15.97 -19.36
N MET A 2 -24.34 -16.51 -18.99
CA MET A 2 -23.97 -16.66 -17.58
C MET A 2 -23.82 -15.25 -16.97
N PRO A 3 -24.37 -15.00 -15.77
CA PRO A 3 -24.15 -13.72 -15.14
C PRO A 3 -22.65 -13.54 -14.85
N ALA A 4 -22.10 -12.38 -15.21
CA ALA A 4 -20.71 -12.04 -14.90
C ALA A 4 -20.53 -12.06 -13.38
N ARG A 5 -19.57 -12.85 -12.89
CA ARG A 5 -19.19 -12.84 -11.48
C ARG A 5 -18.04 -11.84 -11.30
N PRO A 6 -18.18 -10.86 -10.39
CA PRO A 6 -17.08 -9.94 -10.13
C PRO A 6 -15.89 -10.71 -9.56
N PHE A 7 -14.69 -10.41 -10.04
CA PHE A 7 -13.44 -10.90 -9.45
C PHE A 7 -13.07 -10.03 -8.25
N ALA A 8 -13.92 -10.07 -7.24
CA ALA A 8 -13.79 -9.33 -5.99
C ALA A 8 -14.65 -10.02 -4.90
N PRO A 9 -14.31 -9.88 -3.64
CA PRO A 9 -15.17 -10.34 -2.55
C PRO A 9 -16.42 -9.45 -2.41
N GLY A 10 -17.38 -9.88 -1.60
CA GLY A 10 -18.57 -9.10 -1.27
C GLY A 10 -18.25 -7.77 -0.58
N ILE A 11 -19.19 -6.82 -0.68
CA ILE A 11 -19.01 -5.44 -0.21
C ILE A 11 -18.63 -5.33 1.27
N GLU A 12 -19.17 -6.19 2.12
CA GLU A 12 -18.84 -6.20 3.55
C GLU A 12 -17.37 -6.51 3.80
N ARG A 13 -16.80 -7.47 3.06
CA ARG A 13 -15.38 -7.83 3.17
C ARG A 13 -14.48 -6.74 2.59
N LEU A 14 -14.89 -6.13 1.48
CA LEU A 14 -14.19 -4.96 0.94
C LEU A 14 -14.16 -3.81 1.97
N ALA A 15 -15.30 -3.52 2.59
CA ALA A 15 -15.41 -2.51 3.63
C ALA A 15 -14.53 -2.85 4.85
N GLN A 16 -14.55 -4.10 5.29
CA GLN A 16 -13.76 -4.56 6.43
C GLN A 16 -12.25 -4.33 6.25
N VAL A 17 -11.71 -4.65 5.07
CA VAL A 17 -10.26 -4.46 4.84
C VAL A 17 -9.91 -3.03 4.48
N HIS A 18 -10.83 -2.26 3.90
CA HIS A 18 -10.58 -0.85 3.55
C HIS A 18 -10.64 0.09 4.76
N ASN A 19 -11.46 -0.21 5.75
CA ASN A 19 -11.47 0.52 7.01
C ASN A 19 -10.22 0.17 7.82
N LYS A 20 -9.38 1.17 8.11
CA LYS A 20 -8.07 0.97 8.76
C LYS A 20 -8.17 0.30 10.12
N HIS A 21 -9.15 0.70 10.95
CA HIS A 21 -9.33 0.06 12.26
C HIS A 21 -9.82 -1.38 12.11
N ALA A 22 -10.83 -1.62 11.27
CA ALA A 22 -11.39 -2.96 11.07
C ALA A 22 -10.36 -3.93 10.47
N PHE A 23 -9.49 -3.44 9.57
CA PHE A 23 -8.38 -4.21 8.99
C PHE A 23 -7.34 -4.60 10.06
N ILE A 24 -6.92 -3.68 10.91
CA ILE A 24 -5.97 -3.99 11.99
C ILE A 24 -6.58 -5.02 12.96
N ARG A 25 -7.85 -4.87 13.33
CA ARG A 25 -8.56 -5.87 14.15
C ARG A 25 -8.70 -7.23 13.46
N LEU A 26 -8.84 -7.25 12.13
CA LEU A 26 -8.84 -8.50 11.36
C LEU A 26 -7.46 -9.16 11.39
N ALA A 27 -6.39 -8.40 11.14
CA ALA A 27 -5.02 -8.91 11.17
C ALA A 27 -4.64 -9.47 12.55
N ASP A 28 -5.04 -8.79 13.63
CA ASP A 28 -4.87 -9.23 15.01
C ASP A 28 -5.57 -10.58 15.27
N ARG A 29 -6.84 -10.71 14.86
CA ARG A 29 -7.59 -12.00 14.98
C ARG A 29 -6.96 -13.14 14.18
N LEU A 30 -6.24 -12.82 13.11
CA LEU A 30 -5.45 -13.80 12.35
C LEU A 30 -4.11 -14.13 13.03
N GLY A 31 -3.85 -13.57 14.22
CA GLY A 31 -2.62 -13.79 15.00
C GLY A 31 -1.40 -13.14 14.38
N LEU A 32 -1.58 -12.06 13.60
CA LEU A 32 -0.49 -11.24 13.11
C LEU A 32 -0.13 -10.17 14.15
N ALA A 33 1.14 -9.80 14.18
CA ALA A 33 1.55 -8.62 14.92
C ALA A 33 0.97 -7.38 14.26
N VAL A 34 0.39 -6.47 15.05
CA VAL A 34 -0.22 -5.24 14.57
C VAL A 34 0.23 -4.05 15.42
N PRO A 35 0.29 -2.83 14.86
CA PRO A 35 0.47 -1.64 15.66
C PRO A 35 -0.78 -1.37 16.51
N GLU A 36 -0.60 -0.97 17.75
CA GLU A 36 -1.71 -0.51 18.59
C GLU A 36 -2.49 0.57 17.85
N THR A 37 -3.80 0.41 17.76
CA THR A 37 -4.66 1.28 16.95
C THR A 37 -5.99 1.51 17.65
N THR A 38 -6.27 2.76 17.99
CA THR A 38 -7.49 3.22 18.64
C THR A 38 -8.42 3.86 17.62
N LEU A 39 -9.70 3.49 17.63
CA LEU A 39 -10.74 4.14 16.84
C LEU A 39 -11.21 5.40 17.56
N LEU A 40 -11.27 6.51 16.84
CA LEU A 40 -11.74 7.79 17.34
C LEU A 40 -13.07 8.14 16.65
N GLN A 41 -14.15 8.25 17.40
CA GLN A 41 -15.49 8.55 16.91
C GLN A 41 -16.09 9.80 17.58
N SER A 42 -15.33 10.45 18.45
CA SER A 42 -15.74 11.65 19.17
C SER A 42 -14.53 12.53 19.53
N CYS A 43 -14.79 13.79 19.88
CA CYS A 43 -13.76 14.66 20.44
C CYS A 43 -13.23 14.12 21.79
N ALA A 44 -14.06 13.42 22.56
CA ALA A 44 -13.62 12.80 23.81
C ALA A 44 -12.58 11.69 23.57
N ASP A 45 -12.76 10.87 22.52
CA ASP A 45 -11.77 9.87 22.13
C ASP A 45 -10.44 10.51 21.71
N LEU A 46 -10.51 11.64 21.00
CA LEU A 46 -9.35 12.40 20.58
C LEU A 46 -8.58 12.98 21.78
N GLU A 47 -9.31 13.55 22.74
CA GLU A 47 -8.70 14.08 23.97
C GLU A 47 -8.01 12.99 24.79
N ALA A 48 -8.57 11.80 24.85
CA ALA A 48 -7.99 10.67 25.58
C ALA A 48 -6.59 10.26 25.07
N VAL A 49 -6.27 10.52 23.80
CA VAL A 49 -4.99 10.18 23.17
C VAL A 49 -4.11 11.41 22.89
N ARG A 50 -4.60 12.63 23.14
CA ARG A 50 -3.91 13.89 22.83
C ARG A 50 -2.49 13.95 23.43
N GLY A 51 -2.34 13.55 24.69
CA GLY A 51 -1.06 13.57 25.39
C GLY A 51 0.02 12.68 24.76
N GLN A 52 -0.40 11.65 23.99
CA GLN A 52 0.50 10.70 23.31
C GLN A 52 0.69 11.03 21.81
N SER A 53 0.21 12.17 21.34
CA SER A 53 0.14 12.50 19.91
C SER A 53 1.49 12.38 19.19
N ARG A 54 2.61 12.66 19.87
CA ARG A 54 3.96 12.54 19.31
C ARG A 54 4.44 11.09 19.13
N GLU A 55 3.70 10.12 19.62
CA GLU A 55 3.97 8.68 19.45
C GLU A 55 2.99 8.04 18.44
N LEU A 56 2.01 8.80 17.98
CA LEU A 56 0.89 8.32 17.19
C LEU A 56 0.86 8.91 15.77
N VAL A 57 0.22 8.18 14.88
CA VAL A 57 -0.19 8.63 13.55
C VAL A 57 -1.71 8.72 13.54
N PHE A 58 -2.24 9.89 13.17
CA PHE A 58 -3.68 10.11 13.04
C PHE A 58 -4.06 10.10 11.56
N LYS A 59 -5.07 9.34 11.21
CA LYS A 59 -5.57 9.23 9.84
C LYS A 59 -7.06 8.92 9.81
N PRO A 60 -7.82 9.43 8.82
CA PRO A 60 -9.23 9.03 8.68
C PRO A 60 -9.32 7.52 8.51
N ALA A 61 -10.29 6.88 9.17
CA ALA A 61 -10.50 5.43 9.06
C ALA A 61 -10.82 5.01 7.62
N TRP A 62 -11.44 5.90 6.85
CA TRP A 62 -11.77 5.76 5.44
C TRP A 62 -11.04 6.84 4.64
N SER A 63 -9.89 6.54 4.06
CA SER A 63 -9.14 7.50 3.23
C SER A 63 -8.28 6.79 2.19
N ARG A 64 -7.85 7.56 1.17
CA ARG A 64 -6.92 7.15 0.11
C ARG A 64 -5.80 8.17 -0.03
N PHE A 65 -4.68 7.76 -0.61
CA PHE A 65 -3.56 8.63 -1.00
C PHE A 65 -2.94 9.43 0.15
N ALA A 66 -2.86 8.87 1.35
CA ALA A 66 -2.33 9.54 2.54
C ALA A 66 -2.95 10.93 2.81
N SER A 67 -4.14 11.21 2.27
CA SER A 67 -4.84 12.46 2.52
C SER A 67 -5.14 12.60 4.02
N HIS A 68 -4.81 13.77 4.58
CA HIS A 68 -5.07 14.11 5.98
C HIS A 68 -4.35 13.24 7.02
N VAL A 69 -3.19 12.64 6.67
CA VAL A 69 -2.37 11.91 7.65
C VAL A 69 -1.55 12.89 8.47
N LEU A 70 -1.72 12.85 9.80
CA LEU A 70 -0.90 13.57 10.75
C LEU A 70 0.10 12.62 11.38
N LEU A 71 1.36 12.80 11.03
CA LEU A 71 2.47 11.97 11.52
C LEU A 71 3.08 12.60 12.76
N ARG A 72 2.88 11.97 13.92
CA ARG A 72 3.45 12.39 15.22
C ARG A 72 3.24 13.89 15.49
N PRO A 73 1.99 14.41 15.35
CA PRO A 73 1.72 15.83 15.43
C PRO A 73 1.97 16.36 16.85
N SER A 74 2.27 17.65 16.97
CA SER A 74 2.10 18.30 18.27
C SER A 74 0.62 18.36 18.64
N PRO A 75 0.26 18.40 19.94
CA PRO A 75 -1.12 18.39 20.39
C PRO A 75 -2.01 19.44 19.70
N ASP A 76 -1.47 20.64 19.43
CA ASP A 76 -2.20 21.76 18.83
C ASP A 76 -2.70 21.46 17.40
N PHE A 77 -1.96 20.61 16.65
CA PHE A 77 -2.41 20.20 15.30
C PHE A 77 -3.64 19.29 15.31
N LEU A 78 -3.98 18.71 16.47
CA LEU A 78 -5.15 17.85 16.59
C LEU A 78 -6.46 18.65 16.61
N ASP A 79 -6.41 19.97 16.85
CA ASP A 79 -7.59 20.85 16.77
C ASP A 79 -8.14 20.97 15.34
N ALA A 80 -7.33 20.57 14.34
CA ALA A 80 -7.73 20.52 12.93
C ALA A 80 -8.59 19.31 12.56
N ILE A 81 -8.77 18.33 13.46
CA ILE A 81 -9.55 17.13 13.20
C ILE A 81 -10.75 17.04 14.15
N SER A 82 -11.87 16.55 13.63
CA SER A 82 -13.11 16.39 14.40
C SER A 82 -13.69 15.00 14.14
N PRO A 83 -13.24 13.98 14.88
CA PRO A 83 -13.76 12.62 14.74
C PRO A 83 -15.25 12.56 15.08
N SER A 84 -15.99 11.76 14.30
CA SER A 84 -17.39 11.47 14.55
C SER A 84 -17.73 10.05 14.11
N PRO A 85 -18.88 9.47 14.49
CA PRO A 85 -19.30 8.16 14.02
C PRO A 85 -19.43 8.06 12.49
N SER A 86 -19.78 9.16 11.80
CA SER A 86 -19.88 9.23 10.34
C SER A 86 -18.54 9.53 9.65
N ALA A 87 -17.57 10.11 10.36
CA ALA A 87 -16.23 10.42 9.89
C ALA A 87 -15.18 9.99 10.95
N PRO A 88 -15.04 8.67 11.18
CA PRO A 88 -14.15 8.17 12.21
C PRO A 88 -12.69 8.32 11.80
N TRP A 89 -11.84 8.48 12.79
CA TRP A 89 -10.39 8.50 12.66
C TRP A 89 -9.76 7.30 13.39
N VAL A 90 -8.50 7.06 13.12
CA VAL A 90 -7.67 6.16 13.91
C VAL A 90 -6.45 6.90 14.43
N ALA A 91 -6.11 6.61 15.68
CA ALA A 91 -4.82 6.91 16.29
C ALA A 91 -4.04 5.59 16.33
N GLN A 92 -2.97 5.50 15.56
CA GLN A 92 -2.15 4.30 15.44
C GLN A 92 -0.75 4.58 15.94
N ARG A 93 -0.17 3.66 16.74
CA ARG A 93 1.22 3.74 17.18
C ARG A 93 2.13 3.94 15.97
N PHE A 94 3.01 4.93 16.05
CA PHE A 94 4.04 5.13 15.03
C PHE A 94 4.99 3.93 15.04
N VAL A 95 5.22 3.36 13.87
CA VAL A 95 6.17 2.28 13.68
C VAL A 95 7.36 2.81 12.91
N ALA A 96 8.54 2.79 13.53
CA ALA A 96 9.79 3.11 12.87
C ALA A 96 10.30 1.87 12.11
N GLY A 97 10.75 2.05 10.87
CA GLY A 97 11.23 0.94 10.08
C GLY A 97 11.32 1.24 8.60
N GLU A 98 11.40 0.18 7.82
CA GLU A 98 11.37 0.23 6.37
C GLU A 98 9.95 -0.04 5.87
N GLU A 99 9.44 0.87 5.05
CA GLU A 99 8.13 0.70 4.42
C GLU A 99 8.22 -0.28 3.25
N ILE A 100 7.38 -1.31 3.27
CA ILE A 100 7.23 -2.28 2.21
C ILE A 100 5.78 -2.25 1.76
N SER A 101 5.56 -2.16 0.45
CA SER A 101 4.24 -2.33 -0.15
C SER A 101 4.13 -3.72 -0.75
N ALA A 102 2.95 -4.32 -0.64
CA ALA A 102 2.65 -5.59 -1.27
C ALA A 102 1.44 -5.44 -2.19
N TYR A 103 1.56 -5.94 -3.41
CA TYR A 103 0.45 -6.13 -4.33
C TYR A 103 0.24 -7.63 -4.55
N ALA A 104 -0.97 -8.09 -4.35
CA ALA A 104 -1.33 -9.48 -4.53
C ALA A 104 -2.61 -9.64 -5.36
N VAL A 105 -2.67 -10.77 -6.07
CA VAL A 105 -3.91 -11.32 -6.63
C VAL A 105 -4.12 -12.67 -5.98
N ALA A 106 -5.35 -12.91 -5.52
CA ALA A 106 -5.70 -14.17 -4.89
C ALA A 106 -7.00 -14.73 -5.46
N ARG A 107 -7.13 -16.03 -5.37
CA ARG A 107 -8.33 -16.77 -5.71
C ARG A 107 -8.59 -17.84 -4.65
N ASP A 108 -9.79 -17.80 -4.08
CA ASP A 108 -10.21 -18.73 -3.02
C ASP A 108 -9.20 -18.86 -1.87
N GLY A 109 -8.66 -17.70 -1.46
CA GLY A 109 -7.68 -17.63 -0.37
C GLY A 109 -6.27 -18.12 -0.72
N LYS A 110 -5.95 -18.34 -1.99
CA LYS A 110 -4.62 -18.73 -2.46
C LYS A 110 -4.01 -17.62 -3.31
N LEU A 111 -2.75 -17.32 -3.09
CA LEU A 111 -2.01 -16.38 -3.94
C LEU A 111 -1.91 -16.90 -5.37
N LYS A 112 -2.13 -16.01 -6.31
CA LYS A 112 -1.95 -16.21 -7.75
C LYS A 112 -0.88 -15.30 -8.34
N ALA A 113 -0.65 -14.15 -7.71
CA ALA A 113 0.47 -13.26 -8.01
C ALA A 113 0.82 -12.49 -6.73
N LEU A 114 2.09 -12.22 -6.51
CA LEU A 114 2.60 -11.38 -5.41
C LEU A 114 3.81 -10.60 -5.86
N ALA A 115 3.76 -9.28 -5.74
CA ALA A 115 4.91 -8.39 -5.88
C ALA A 115 5.10 -7.61 -4.58
N LEU A 116 6.30 -7.68 -4.01
CA LEU A 116 6.73 -6.86 -2.90
C LEU A 116 7.65 -5.76 -3.43
N TYR A 117 7.49 -4.54 -2.96
CA TYR A 117 8.28 -3.42 -3.44
C TYR A 117 8.37 -2.31 -2.41
N ARG A 118 9.34 -1.41 -2.59
CA ARG A 118 9.48 -0.18 -1.82
C ARG A 118 9.56 1.04 -2.72
N SER A 119 9.07 2.18 -2.24
CA SER A 119 9.15 3.44 -2.95
C SER A 119 10.53 4.06 -2.78
N ILE A 120 11.21 4.38 -3.90
CA ILE A 120 12.48 5.11 -3.94
C ILE A 120 12.19 6.62 -3.93
N HIS A 121 11.21 7.07 -4.72
CA HIS A 121 10.74 8.44 -4.76
C HIS A 121 9.22 8.49 -4.68
N ARG A 122 8.71 9.56 -4.06
CA ARG A 122 7.27 9.80 -3.88
C ARG A 122 6.86 11.17 -4.39
N ALA A 123 5.61 11.29 -4.80
CA ALA A 123 4.97 12.58 -4.98
C ALA A 123 4.59 13.11 -3.59
N ASP A 124 5.36 14.04 -3.08
CA ASP A 124 5.26 14.57 -1.72
C ASP A 124 5.23 13.44 -0.65
N LYS A 125 4.17 13.40 0.18
CA LYS A 125 3.93 12.36 1.18
C LYS A 125 3.03 11.22 0.66
N GLY A 126 2.66 11.26 -0.62
CA GLY A 126 1.66 10.37 -1.22
C GLY A 126 2.25 9.20 -2.00
N ALA A 127 1.76 9.02 -3.23
CA ALA A 127 2.06 7.86 -4.07
C ALA A 127 3.54 7.72 -4.42
N GLY A 128 4.03 6.48 -4.44
CA GLY A 128 5.34 6.15 -5.00
C GLY A 128 5.35 6.43 -6.51
N ILE A 129 6.35 7.20 -6.97
CA ILE A 129 6.56 7.56 -8.37
C ILE A 129 7.78 6.89 -8.99
N CYS A 130 8.67 6.36 -8.15
CA CYS A 130 9.72 5.43 -8.49
C CYS A 130 9.79 4.37 -7.40
N PHE A 131 9.80 3.10 -7.78
CA PHE A 131 9.71 1.98 -6.84
C PHE A 131 10.48 0.78 -7.37
N GLU A 132 11.05 0.01 -6.48
CA GLU A 132 11.88 -1.15 -6.79
C GLU A 132 11.34 -2.42 -6.13
N PRO A 133 11.50 -3.60 -6.77
CA PRO A 133 11.10 -4.86 -6.18
C PRO A 133 11.99 -5.18 -4.97
N VAL A 134 11.40 -5.84 -3.98
CA VAL A 134 12.12 -6.38 -2.83
C VAL A 134 11.70 -7.82 -2.59
N GLU A 135 12.59 -8.60 -2.00
CA GLU A 135 12.28 -9.94 -1.51
C GLU A 135 12.26 -9.92 0.02
N ASP A 136 11.14 -10.30 0.61
CA ASP A 136 10.98 -10.38 2.07
C ASP A 136 10.05 -11.54 2.45
N ALA A 137 10.63 -12.60 2.97
CA ALA A 137 9.89 -13.79 3.33
C ALA A 137 8.89 -13.57 4.49
N ALA A 138 9.16 -12.62 5.38
CA ALA A 138 8.26 -12.30 6.48
C ALA A 138 7.01 -11.57 5.96
N THR A 139 7.21 -10.60 5.05
CA THR A 139 6.11 -9.92 4.36
C THR A 139 5.27 -10.88 3.54
N ARG A 140 5.90 -11.79 2.78
CA ARG A 140 5.19 -12.82 2.02
C ARG A 140 4.29 -13.65 2.93
N ARG A 141 4.81 -14.20 4.02
CA ARG A 141 4.03 -15.00 4.99
C ARG A 141 2.86 -14.22 5.60
N LEU A 142 3.04 -12.93 5.86
CA LEU A 142 1.98 -12.06 6.36
C LEU A 142 0.84 -11.94 5.33
N VAL A 143 1.17 -11.66 4.08
CA VAL A 143 0.18 -11.56 2.98
C VAL A 143 -0.54 -12.88 2.77
N GLU A 144 0.18 -13.99 2.71
CA GLU A 144 -0.39 -15.35 2.59
C GLU A 144 -1.40 -15.62 3.70
N ARG A 145 -1.07 -15.26 4.94
CA ARG A 145 -1.94 -15.47 6.10
C ARG A 145 -3.21 -14.65 6.04
N ILE A 146 -3.13 -13.38 5.60
CA ILE A 146 -4.32 -12.54 5.42
C ILE A 146 -5.19 -13.08 4.28
N VAL A 147 -4.59 -13.40 3.14
CA VAL A 147 -5.29 -13.91 1.96
C VAL A 147 -6.01 -15.23 2.29
N ALA A 148 -5.32 -16.18 2.92
CA ALA A 148 -5.90 -17.47 3.32
C ALA A 148 -6.99 -17.30 4.40
N GLY A 149 -6.71 -16.54 5.45
CA GLY A 149 -7.63 -16.32 6.56
C GLY A 149 -8.91 -15.56 6.19
N THR A 150 -8.87 -14.82 5.07
CA THR A 150 -10.06 -14.12 4.54
C THR A 150 -10.75 -14.86 3.41
N GLY A 151 -10.15 -15.93 2.85
CA GLY A 151 -10.63 -16.56 1.63
C GLY A 151 -10.72 -15.55 0.48
N TRP A 152 -9.68 -14.69 0.32
CA TRP A 152 -9.73 -13.56 -0.60
C TRP A 152 -9.86 -13.99 -2.05
N ASN A 153 -10.68 -13.24 -2.81
CA ASN A 153 -10.79 -13.32 -4.26
C ASN A 153 -10.57 -11.94 -4.86
N GLY A 154 -9.68 -11.83 -5.84
CA GLY A 154 -9.41 -10.56 -6.52
C GLY A 154 -8.09 -9.92 -6.10
N GLN A 155 -7.96 -8.66 -6.47
CA GLN A 155 -6.77 -7.85 -6.22
C GLN A 155 -6.81 -7.25 -4.82
N ILE A 156 -5.64 -7.20 -4.16
CA ILE A 156 -5.48 -6.65 -2.83
C ILE A 156 -4.06 -6.11 -2.67
N SER A 157 -3.90 -5.06 -1.91
CA SER A 157 -2.57 -4.52 -1.62
C SER A 157 -2.47 -4.05 -0.17
N PHE A 158 -1.26 -3.99 0.33
CA PHE A 158 -0.96 -3.68 1.72
C PHE A 158 0.18 -2.67 1.79
N ASP A 159 0.06 -1.75 2.72
CA ASP A 159 1.17 -0.92 3.17
C ASP A 159 1.62 -1.45 4.54
N LEU A 160 2.89 -1.81 4.63
CA LEU A 160 3.49 -2.57 5.72
C LEU A 160 4.72 -1.83 6.23
N MET A 161 5.08 -2.06 7.48
CA MET A 161 6.31 -1.56 8.06
C MET A 161 7.13 -2.72 8.60
N ARG A 162 8.41 -2.82 8.20
CA ARG A 162 9.37 -3.76 8.75
C ARG A 162 10.22 -3.06 9.79
N GLU A 163 10.07 -3.44 11.04
CA GLU A 163 10.89 -2.95 12.16
C GLU A 163 12.33 -3.47 12.05
N ALA A 164 13.25 -2.86 12.80
CA ALA A 164 14.68 -3.21 12.75
C ALA A 164 14.97 -4.65 13.19
N ASP A 165 14.11 -5.25 13.99
CA ASP A 165 14.18 -6.66 14.41
C ASP A 165 13.65 -7.64 13.36
N GLY A 166 13.20 -7.14 12.19
CA GLY A 166 12.64 -7.92 11.10
C GLY A 166 11.15 -8.23 11.23
N LYS A 167 10.47 -7.75 12.27
CA LYS A 167 9.04 -7.90 12.45
C LYS A 167 8.28 -7.03 11.45
N VAL A 168 7.31 -7.60 10.76
CA VAL A 168 6.48 -6.89 9.77
C VAL A 168 5.11 -6.61 10.36
N LEU A 169 4.69 -5.36 10.29
CA LEU A 169 3.41 -4.88 10.82
C LEU A 169 2.56 -4.30 9.68
N PRO A 170 1.30 -4.72 9.53
CA PRO A 170 0.39 -4.12 8.55
C PRO A 170 -0.09 -2.75 9.04
N LEU A 171 -0.06 -1.75 8.15
CA LEU A 171 -0.51 -0.38 8.43
C LEU A 171 -1.87 -0.08 7.82
N GLU A 172 -2.11 -0.55 6.60
CA GLU A 172 -3.39 -0.43 5.90
C GLU A 172 -3.51 -1.45 4.76
N CYS A 173 -4.75 -1.66 4.33
CA CYS A 173 -5.08 -2.51 3.19
C CYS A 173 -5.87 -1.71 2.16
N ASN A 174 -5.52 -1.91 0.88
CA ASN A 174 -6.18 -1.35 -0.26
C ASN A 174 -6.71 -2.49 -1.15
N PRO A 175 -8.03 -2.75 -1.23
CA PRO A 175 -8.59 -3.86 -2.01
C PRO A 175 -8.65 -3.52 -3.51
N ARG A 176 -7.50 -3.26 -4.12
CA ARG A 176 -7.34 -2.82 -5.52
C ARG A 176 -5.91 -3.03 -6.01
N ALA A 177 -5.72 -2.87 -7.34
CA ALA A 177 -4.41 -2.75 -7.94
C ALA A 177 -3.68 -1.48 -7.47
N VAL A 178 -2.37 -1.60 -7.37
CA VAL A 178 -1.41 -0.53 -7.05
C VAL A 178 -0.15 -0.72 -7.90
N SER A 179 0.88 0.08 -7.66
CA SER A 179 2.13 0.09 -8.43
C SER A 179 2.80 -1.29 -8.60
N GLY A 180 2.58 -2.22 -7.69
CA GLY A 180 3.12 -3.59 -7.78
C GLY A 180 2.65 -4.38 -9.01
N LEU A 181 1.54 -3.97 -9.66
CA LEU A 181 1.10 -4.56 -10.92
C LEU A 181 2.15 -4.41 -12.04
N HIS A 182 2.93 -3.33 -12.03
CA HIS A 182 3.93 -3.05 -13.08
C HIS A 182 5.13 -4.01 -13.06
N PHE A 183 5.24 -4.89 -12.07
CA PHE A 183 6.25 -5.95 -12.05
C PHE A 183 5.83 -7.21 -12.82
N PHE A 184 4.63 -7.22 -13.42
CA PHE A 184 4.11 -8.30 -14.25
C PHE A 184 3.92 -7.77 -15.67
N ARG A 185 4.87 -8.06 -16.57
CA ARG A 185 4.87 -7.60 -17.96
C ARG A 185 4.45 -8.66 -18.98
N ASP A 186 4.36 -9.92 -18.57
CA ASP A 186 3.76 -10.98 -19.39
C ASP A 186 2.26 -11.06 -19.13
N PRO A 187 1.41 -10.44 -19.96
CA PRO A 187 -0.03 -10.39 -19.70
C PRO A 187 -0.68 -11.77 -19.85
N ALA A 188 -0.16 -12.65 -20.69
CA ALA A 188 -0.74 -13.98 -20.90
C ALA A 188 -0.56 -14.85 -19.65
N ARG A 189 0.66 -14.90 -19.09
CA ARG A 189 0.95 -15.61 -17.85
C ARG A 189 0.17 -15.03 -16.67
N PHE A 190 0.10 -13.69 -16.58
CA PHE A 190 -0.62 -13.04 -15.49
C PHE A 190 -2.11 -13.35 -15.56
N VAL A 191 -2.74 -13.23 -16.73
CA VAL A 191 -4.16 -13.52 -16.92
C VAL A 191 -4.48 -15.00 -16.65
N ASP A 192 -3.65 -15.93 -17.13
CA ASP A 192 -3.82 -17.36 -16.85
C ASP A 192 -3.74 -17.68 -15.35
N ALA A 193 -2.79 -17.09 -14.63
CA ALA A 193 -2.70 -17.27 -13.18
C ALA A 193 -3.90 -16.68 -12.43
N VAL A 194 -4.40 -15.52 -12.87
CA VAL A 194 -5.49 -14.79 -12.21
C VAL A 194 -6.85 -15.40 -12.48
N LEU A 195 -7.13 -15.75 -13.74
CA LEU A 195 -8.44 -16.23 -14.19
C LEU A 195 -8.49 -17.75 -14.39
N GLY A 196 -7.36 -18.37 -14.66
CA GLY A 196 -7.20 -19.81 -14.85
C GLY A 196 -6.90 -20.56 -13.55
N ASP A 197 -6.57 -21.85 -13.70
CA ASP A 197 -6.12 -22.73 -12.61
C ASP A 197 -4.59 -22.84 -12.53
N GLY A 198 -3.88 -21.98 -13.28
CA GLY A 198 -2.42 -21.93 -13.32
C GLY A 198 -1.77 -21.72 -11.94
N PRO A 199 -0.47 -22.02 -11.82
CA PRO A 199 0.27 -21.77 -10.60
C PRO A 199 0.40 -20.28 -10.28
N GLU A 200 0.90 -19.94 -9.10
CA GLU A 200 1.28 -18.56 -8.76
C GLU A 200 2.33 -18.05 -9.74
N VAL A 201 2.14 -16.82 -10.23
CA VAL A 201 3.09 -16.12 -11.09
C VAL A 201 3.97 -15.20 -10.26
N ALA A 202 5.28 -15.39 -10.37
CA ALA A 202 6.26 -14.45 -9.85
C ALA A 202 6.39 -13.22 -10.77
N PRO A 203 6.77 -12.05 -10.21
CA PRO A 203 7.17 -10.90 -11.01
C PRO A 203 8.23 -11.27 -12.06
N ASP A 204 8.07 -10.77 -13.27
CA ASP A 204 9.01 -10.96 -14.38
C ASP A 204 9.88 -9.72 -14.65
N VAL A 205 9.65 -8.65 -13.88
CA VAL A 205 10.44 -7.43 -13.89
C VAL A 205 11.20 -7.28 -12.57
N THR A 206 12.52 -7.24 -12.66
CA THR A 206 13.43 -7.07 -11.51
C THR A 206 14.04 -5.66 -11.43
N ALA A 207 13.93 -4.89 -12.50
CA ALA A 207 14.40 -3.50 -12.52
C ALA A 207 13.43 -2.57 -11.79
N PRO A 208 13.91 -1.49 -11.17
CA PRO A 208 13.04 -0.43 -10.66
C PRO A 208 12.10 0.10 -11.74
N GLN A 209 10.92 0.56 -11.32
CA GLN A 209 9.90 1.12 -12.21
C GLN A 209 9.64 2.57 -11.83
N MET A 210 9.33 3.43 -12.80
CA MET A 210 9.01 4.85 -12.53
C MET A 210 7.89 5.38 -13.43
N VAL A 211 7.21 6.40 -12.96
CA VAL A 211 6.41 7.31 -13.77
C VAL A 211 7.29 8.52 -14.09
N ARG A 212 7.89 8.54 -15.29
CA ARG A 212 8.94 9.51 -15.67
C ARG A 212 8.47 10.95 -15.56
N LEU A 213 7.27 11.25 -16.03
CA LEU A 213 6.70 12.59 -15.92
C LEU A 213 6.59 13.02 -14.45
N ALA A 214 6.10 12.15 -13.57
CA ALA A 214 6.00 12.43 -12.15
C ALA A 214 7.38 12.59 -11.49
N MET A 215 8.40 11.88 -11.96
CA MET A 215 9.79 12.09 -11.53
C MET A 215 10.28 13.51 -11.83
N TRP A 216 9.95 14.07 -13.00
CA TRP A 216 10.30 15.46 -13.31
C TRP A 216 9.50 16.47 -12.48
N ILE A 217 8.19 16.24 -12.30
CA ILE A 217 7.30 17.18 -11.60
C ILE A 217 7.54 17.17 -10.08
N TYR A 218 7.70 16.00 -9.47
CA TYR A 218 7.79 15.84 -8.01
C TYR A 218 9.19 15.39 -7.56
N GLY A 219 9.81 14.45 -8.26
CA GLY A 219 11.10 13.86 -7.89
C GLY A 219 12.24 14.85 -7.96
N LEU A 220 12.36 15.60 -9.05
CA LEU A 220 13.43 16.59 -9.22
C LEU A 220 13.36 17.72 -8.19
N PRO A 221 12.21 18.39 -7.97
CA PRO A 221 12.11 19.40 -6.91
C PRO A 221 12.39 18.86 -5.51
N ALA A 222 11.98 17.63 -5.22
CA ALA A 222 12.28 16.98 -3.94
C ALA A 222 13.78 16.71 -3.79
N ALA A 223 14.44 16.20 -4.83
CA ALA A 223 15.88 15.95 -4.84
C ALA A 223 16.71 17.24 -4.68
N LEU A 224 16.28 18.33 -5.32
CA LEU A 224 16.91 19.66 -5.17
C LEU A 224 16.81 20.16 -3.73
N ARG A 225 15.62 20.06 -3.11
CA ARG A 225 15.41 20.47 -1.71
C ARG A 225 16.20 19.62 -0.70
N ALA A 226 16.35 18.32 -0.99
CA ALA A 226 17.09 17.39 -0.14
C ALA A 226 18.61 17.39 -0.39
N GLY A 227 19.10 18.05 -1.45
CA GLY A 227 20.52 18.00 -1.86
C GLY A 227 20.94 16.64 -2.42
N ASP A 228 20.00 15.80 -2.86
CA ASP A 228 20.25 14.40 -3.29
C ASP A 228 19.97 14.19 -4.80
N LEU A 229 20.60 15.01 -5.62
CA LEU A 229 20.55 14.86 -7.08
C LEU A 229 21.20 13.56 -7.59
N GLY A 230 22.15 13.02 -6.82
CA GLY A 230 22.81 11.75 -7.17
C GLY A 230 21.81 10.61 -7.24
N ARG A 231 20.99 10.45 -6.20
CA ARG A 231 19.93 9.43 -6.13
C ARG A 231 18.87 9.61 -7.21
N PHE A 232 18.46 10.85 -7.47
CA PHE A 232 17.53 11.17 -8.56
C PHE A 232 18.08 10.75 -9.93
N ARG A 233 19.35 11.12 -10.24
CA ARG A 233 19.99 10.75 -11.52
C ARG A 233 20.14 9.24 -11.67
N MET A 234 20.47 8.53 -10.60
CA MET A 234 20.57 7.07 -10.59
C MET A 234 19.21 6.46 -10.91
N ALA A 235 18.14 6.88 -10.22
CA ALA A 235 16.79 6.39 -10.48
C ALA A 235 16.35 6.65 -11.94
N MET A 236 16.64 7.85 -12.50
CA MET A 236 16.31 8.19 -13.90
C MET A 236 17.06 7.35 -14.93
N ARG A 237 18.21 6.77 -14.58
CA ARG A 237 19.02 5.91 -15.47
C ARG A 237 18.64 4.44 -15.38
N GLU A 238 18.27 3.96 -14.19
CA GLU A 238 18.11 2.54 -13.91
C GLU A 238 16.65 2.11 -13.96
N ALA A 239 15.70 3.00 -13.61
CA ALA A 239 14.30 2.66 -13.59
C ALA A 239 13.65 2.69 -14.99
N GLN A 240 12.79 1.72 -15.24
CA GLN A 240 12.01 1.61 -16.46
C GLN A 240 10.72 2.41 -16.35
N GLU A 241 10.26 2.98 -17.47
CA GLU A 241 8.98 3.69 -17.56
C GLU A 241 7.81 2.70 -17.49
N VAL A 242 6.89 2.90 -16.56
CA VAL A 242 5.71 2.03 -16.39
C VAL A 242 4.77 2.03 -17.61
N LEU A 243 4.75 3.13 -18.37
CA LEU A 243 3.90 3.29 -19.55
C LEU A 243 4.56 2.80 -20.86
N ASP A 244 5.82 2.38 -20.79
CA ASP A 244 6.51 1.85 -21.97
C ASP A 244 6.18 0.37 -22.17
N TRP A 245 5.14 0.12 -22.94
CA TRP A 245 4.67 -1.24 -23.27
C TRP A 245 5.11 -1.65 -24.66
N PRO A 246 5.68 -2.86 -24.82
CA PRO A 246 5.98 -3.40 -26.15
C PRO A 246 4.71 -3.43 -27.02
N GLY A 247 4.77 -2.76 -28.17
CA GLY A 247 3.66 -2.70 -29.13
C GLY A 247 2.61 -1.63 -28.86
N ASP A 248 2.66 -0.89 -27.74
CA ASP A 248 1.78 0.25 -27.46
C ASP A 248 2.56 1.48 -26.98
N PRO A 249 3.13 2.27 -27.89
CA PRO A 249 3.86 3.50 -27.54
C PRO A 249 2.94 4.70 -27.25
N ALA A 250 1.62 4.56 -27.40
CA ALA A 250 0.69 5.68 -27.27
C ALA A 250 0.69 6.32 -25.87
N PRO A 251 0.71 5.57 -24.75
CA PRO A 251 0.74 6.16 -23.42
C PRO A 251 1.98 7.01 -23.15
N VAL A 252 3.15 6.60 -23.65
CA VAL A 252 4.40 7.36 -23.51
C VAL A 252 4.39 8.63 -24.33
N LYS A 253 3.83 8.59 -25.54
CA LYS A 253 3.74 9.76 -26.42
C LYS A 253 2.72 10.80 -25.96
N ALA A 254 1.78 10.41 -25.10
CA ALA A 254 0.75 11.29 -24.54
C ALA A 254 1.21 12.07 -23.29
N GLN A 255 2.41 11.80 -22.76
CA GLN A 255 3.04 12.56 -21.67
C GLN A 255 3.71 13.84 -22.20
#